data_1d7fdf2ce6f57182f0c785c7cc442e4c
#
_entry.id   1d7fdf2ce6f57182f0c785c7cc442e4c
#
_cell.length_a   1.000
_cell.length_b   1.000
_cell.length_c   1.000
_cell.angle_alpha   90.00
_cell.angle_beta   90.00
_cell.angle_gamma   90.00
#
_symmetry.space_group_name_H-M   'P 1'
#
loop_
_entity.id
_entity.type
_entity.pdbx_description
1 polymer ?
#
loop_
_entity_poly.entity_id
_entity_poly.type
_entity_poly.pdbx_seq_one_letter_code
_entity_poly.pdbx_strand_id
1 'polypeptide(L)'
;MTPADLATLIKETATKVMESHDLDSSVLPETVTVERPRNPEHGDYATNVALQVAKKAGANPRELGGWLAESLAENDAIAEADIAGPGFLNIRLAADAQGEIVAQILRAGKEYGSNDSFTGKKVNLEFVSANPTGPIHLGGTRWAAVGDSLGRVLEASGAEVTREYYFNDHGGQIDRFSRSLVAAAKGEPTPEDGYGGAYIQDIAAAVVEKNPSALEGSDEEVQEAFRADGVEMMFAQIKQSLHEFGVDFDVYFHENSLFESGAVDAALDKLKAEGNMYEAQNAWWLKSTDYGDSKDRVVVKSDGNAAYIAGDIAYVADKFDRGHDLNIYMLGADHHGYVPRLKAAAAALGYDADAVEVLIGQLVNLLRDGKPVRMSKRAGTVITMEDLVAAIGVDASRYSLVRSSVDQSIDIDLGLWESQSSDNPVYYVQYGHARLCSIGRKAAELGVDAEGADLSLLTHEREGDLIRTLGEFPAVVEEAAQLREPHRIARYAEDLAAVFHRFYDSCQVLPKAGEEKAPIHGARLALAQAARVVLANALTMVGVSTPEKM
;
A
#
# COMPACT_ATOMS: atom_id res chain seq x y z
N MET A 1 3.08 -22.03 16.09
CA MET A 1 4.29 -21.16 16.20
C MET A 1 4.48 -20.45 14.87
N THR A 2 4.41 -19.14 14.84
CA THR A 2 4.67 -18.33 13.64
C THR A 2 6.17 -18.19 13.39
N PRO A 3 6.61 -17.73 12.19
CA PRO A 3 8.02 -17.39 11.95
C PRO A 3 8.60 -16.39 12.96
N ALA A 4 7.80 -15.42 13.41
CA ALA A 4 8.20 -14.42 14.41
C ALA A 4 8.41 -15.06 15.80
N ASP A 5 7.50 -15.96 16.21
CA ASP A 5 7.64 -16.71 17.47
C ASP A 5 8.90 -17.59 17.42
N LEU A 6 9.14 -18.25 16.27
CA LEU A 6 10.33 -19.07 16.07
C LEU A 6 11.61 -18.24 16.08
N ALA A 7 11.62 -17.06 15.46
CA ALA A 7 12.76 -16.14 15.50
C ALA A 7 13.09 -15.70 16.94
N THR A 8 12.07 -15.44 17.76
CA THR A 8 12.22 -15.11 19.18
C THR A 8 12.79 -16.30 19.94
N LEU A 9 12.23 -17.50 19.77
CA LEU A 9 12.72 -18.73 20.39
C LEU A 9 14.20 -19.01 20.03
N ILE A 10 14.56 -18.87 18.74
CA ILE A 10 15.94 -19.06 18.29
C ILE A 10 16.87 -18.04 18.95
N LYS A 11 16.47 -16.75 19.04
CA LYS A 11 17.27 -15.71 19.69
C LYS A 11 17.49 -15.99 21.18
N GLU A 12 16.44 -16.35 21.90
CA GLU A 12 16.53 -16.70 23.32
C GLU A 12 17.41 -17.94 23.55
N THR A 13 17.24 -18.96 22.71
CA THR A 13 18.07 -20.17 22.76
C THR A 13 19.53 -19.84 22.42
N ALA A 14 19.77 -19.04 21.40
CA ALA A 14 21.12 -18.59 21.02
C ALA A 14 21.80 -17.81 22.15
N THR A 15 21.07 -16.92 22.81
CA THR A 15 21.58 -16.18 23.97
C THR A 15 22.04 -17.15 25.07
N LYS A 16 21.18 -18.08 25.48
CA LYS A 16 21.49 -19.07 26.53
C LYS A 16 22.65 -19.98 26.16
N VAL A 17 22.67 -20.49 24.93
CA VAL A 17 23.74 -21.37 24.42
C VAL A 17 25.08 -20.63 24.38
N MET A 18 25.09 -19.40 23.87
CA MET A 18 26.33 -18.62 23.80
C MET A 18 26.88 -18.29 25.20
N GLU A 19 26.01 -17.88 26.12
CA GLU A 19 26.39 -17.63 27.50
C GLU A 19 26.93 -18.88 28.22
N SER A 20 26.33 -20.05 27.98
CA SER A 20 26.80 -21.33 28.55
C SER A 20 28.16 -21.78 28.03
N HIS A 21 28.61 -21.25 26.90
CA HIS A 21 29.90 -21.55 26.27
C HIS A 21 30.88 -20.38 26.37
N ASP A 22 30.63 -19.41 27.27
CA ASP A 22 31.45 -18.21 27.47
C ASP A 22 31.65 -17.37 26.19
N LEU A 23 30.65 -17.33 25.32
CA LEU A 23 30.63 -16.54 24.08
C LEU A 23 29.85 -15.23 24.29
N ASP A 24 30.26 -14.17 23.57
CA ASP A 24 29.61 -12.87 23.61
C ASP A 24 28.24 -12.91 22.88
N SER A 25 27.15 -12.95 23.63
CA SER A 25 25.77 -12.93 23.11
C SER A 25 25.33 -11.56 22.58
N SER A 26 26.06 -10.48 22.87
CA SER A 26 25.74 -9.14 22.39
C SER A 26 25.90 -8.97 20.87
N VAL A 27 26.57 -9.92 20.21
CA VAL A 27 26.72 -9.95 18.76
C VAL A 27 25.50 -10.49 18.01
N LEU A 28 24.48 -11.00 18.74
CA LEU A 28 23.23 -11.45 18.15
C LEU A 28 22.48 -10.28 17.50
N PRO A 29 21.86 -10.48 16.34
CA PRO A 29 21.03 -9.47 15.74
C PRO A 29 19.80 -9.16 16.58
N GLU A 30 19.24 -7.98 16.42
CA GLU A 30 17.99 -7.60 17.10
C GLU A 30 16.87 -8.58 16.77
N THR A 31 16.77 -8.98 15.50
CA THR A 31 15.85 -10.01 15.01
C THR A 31 16.61 -11.08 14.26
N VAL A 32 16.37 -12.34 14.59
CA VAL A 32 16.95 -13.50 13.89
C VAL A 32 16.16 -13.76 12.62
N THR A 33 16.87 -13.94 11.51
CA THR A 33 16.24 -14.28 10.23
C THR A 33 15.79 -15.74 10.22
N VAL A 34 14.52 -15.96 9.91
CA VAL A 34 13.91 -17.27 9.70
C VAL A 34 13.35 -17.30 8.28
N GLU A 35 13.80 -18.26 7.49
CA GLU A 35 13.43 -18.39 6.08
C GLU A 35 12.80 -19.76 5.81
N ARG A 36 11.98 -19.83 4.76
CA ARG A 36 11.44 -21.11 4.28
C ARG A 36 12.46 -21.78 3.36
N PRO A 37 12.90 -23.01 3.64
CA PRO A 37 13.79 -23.75 2.75
C PRO A 37 13.16 -23.97 1.37
N ARG A 38 13.93 -23.85 0.30
CA ARG A 38 13.47 -24.17 -1.07
C ARG A 38 13.13 -25.65 -1.24
N ASN A 39 13.87 -26.54 -0.54
CA ASN A 39 13.60 -27.97 -0.54
C ASN A 39 12.87 -28.36 0.75
N PRO A 40 11.63 -28.89 0.68
CA PRO A 40 10.85 -29.33 1.84
C PRO A 40 11.55 -30.40 2.72
N GLU A 41 12.50 -31.16 2.17
CA GLU A 41 13.30 -32.12 2.94
C GLU A 41 14.13 -31.43 4.04
N HIS A 42 14.44 -30.14 3.89
CA HIS A 42 15.18 -29.35 4.86
C HIS A 42 14.34 -28.82 6.01
N GLY A 43 13.11 -29.30 6.20
CA GLY A 43 12.21 -28.87 7.28
C GLY A 43 11.24 -27.77 6.88
N ASP A 44 10.58 -27.19 7.89
CA ASP A 44 9.59 -26.14 7.71
C ASP A 44 10.25 -24.76 7.59
N TYR A 45 11.33 -24.53 8.35
CA TYR A 45 12.08 -23.30 8.42
C TYR A 45 13.59 -23.54 8.46
N ALA A 46 14.36 -22.52 8.10
CA ALA A 46 15.81 -22.49 8.24
C ALA A 46 16.29 -21.14 8.79
N THR A 47 17.42 -21.17 9.48
CA THR A 47 18.10 -19.93 9.92
C THR A 47 19.60 -20.05 9.71
N ASN A 48 20.25 -18.92 9.47
CA ASN A 48 21.69 -18.80 9.32
C ASN A 48 22.35 -18.08 10.51
N VAL A 49 21.66 -17.97 11.64
CA VAL A 49 22.12 -17.19 12.81
C VAL A 49 23.50 -17.61 13.28
N ALA A 50 23.80 -18.91 13.32
CA ALA A 50 25.11 -19.41 13.72
C ALA A 50 26.22 -18.90 12.76
N LEU A 51 25.97 -18.89 11.46
CA LEU A 51 26.89 -18.33 10.45
C LEU A 51 27.13 -16.84 10.62
N GLN A 52 26.07 -16.08 10.93
CA GLN A 52 26.14 -14.63 11.09
C GLN A 52 26.98 -14.20 12.27
N VAL A 53 26.87 -14.92 13.39
CA VAL A 53 27.44 -14.46 14.68
C VAL A 53 28.72 -15.18 15.09
N ALA A 54 28.95 -16.42 14.65
CA ALA A 54 30.07 -17.25 15.12
C ALA A 54 31.43 -16.57 15.04
N LYS A 55 31.74 -15.95 13.90
CA LYS A 55 33.03 -15.25 13.69
C LYS A 55 33.23 -14.10 14.68
N LYS A 56 32.19 -13.36 14.98
CA LYS A 56 32.23 -12.21 15.91
C LYS A 56 32.32 -12.71 17.35
N ALA A 57 31.68 -13.84 17.67
CA ALA A 57 31.73 -14.48 18.98
C ALA A 57 32.98 -15.33 19.20
N GLY A 58 33.86 -15.49 18.20
CA GLY A 58 35.06 -16.31 18.32
C GLY A 58 34.82 -17.82 18.27
N ALA A 59 33.69 -18.25 17.72
CA ALA A 59 33.27 -19.66 17.64
C ALA A 59 33.33 -20.21 16.21
N ASN A 60 33.31 -21.54 16.09
CA ASN A 60 33.09 -22.21 14.81
C ASN A 60 31.60 -22.22 14.49
N PRO A 61 31.16 -21.77 13.29
CA PRO A 61 29.75 -21.72 12.94
C PRO A 61 29.03 -23.07 13.03
N ARG A 62 29.74 -24.17 12.70
CA ARG A 62 29.15 -25.51 12.73
C ARG A 62 29.02 -26.05 14.15
N GLU A 63 29.96 -25.72 15.04
CA GLU A 63 29.87 -26.08 16.47
C GLU A 63 28.73 -25.30 17.14
N LEU A 64 28.69 -23.97 16.93
CA LEU A 64 27.59 -23.14 17.46
C LEU A 64 26.24 -23.60 16.92
N GLY A 65 26.16 -23.92 15.62
CA GLY A 65 24.95 -24.47 15.01
C GLY A 65 24.53 -25.80 15.62
N GLY A 66 25.48 -26.68 15.95
CA GLY A 66 25.22 -27.97 16.62
C GLY A 66 24.63 -27.78 18.02
N TRP A 67 25.24 -26.92 18.84
CA TRP A 67 24.71 -26.61 20.18
C TRP A 67 23.31 -25.97 20.14
N LEU A 68 23.08 -25.11 19.15
CA LEU A 68 21.75 -24.52 18.93
C LEU A 68 20.72 -25.56 18.52
N ALA A 69 21.08 -26.47 17.62
CA ALA A 69 20.20 -27.55 17.18
C ALA A 69 19.80 -28.48 18.36
N GLU A 70 20.77 -28.88 19.16
CA GLU A 70 20.54 -29.68 20.36
C GLU A 70 19.59 -28.97 21.35
N SER A 71 19.85 -27.69 21.63
CA SER A 71 19.03 -26.93 22.59
C SER A 71 17.63 -26.60 22.04
N LEU A 72 17.49 -26.36 20.76
CA LEU A 72 16.18 -26.15 20.13
C LEU A 72 15.35 -27.43 20.12
N ALA A 73 15.96 -28.60 19.92
CA ALA A 73 15.26 -29.89 19.96
C ALA A 73 14.70 -30.27 21.35
N GLU A 74 15.12 -29.58 22.41
CA GLU A 74 14.54 -29.74 23.76
C GLU A 74 13.17 -29.03 23.91
N ASN A 75 12.80 -28.17 22.96
CA ASN A 75 11.52 -27.46 22.98
C ASN A 75 10.42 -28.32 22.36
N ASP A 76 9.32 -28.51 23.09
CA ASP A 76 8.17 -29.33 22.66
C ASP A 76 7.56 -28.90 21.31
N ALA A 77 7.74 -27.65 20.91
CA ALA A 77 7.25 -27.12 19.63
C ALA A 77 8.16 -27.49 18.43
N ILE A 78 9.34 -28.04 18.67
CA ILE A 78 10.33 -28.42 17.65
C ILE A 78 10.37 -29.95 17.55
N ALA A 79 9.95 -30.49 16.42
CA ALA A 79 10.05 -31.93 16.17
C ALA A 79 11.48 -32.36 15.83
N GLU A 80 12.20 -31.50 15.10
CA GLU A 80 13.56 -31.77 14.63
C GLU A 80 14.31 -30.47 14.39
N ALA A 81 15.57 -30.41 14.76
CA ALA A 81 16.48 -29.33 14.44
C ALA A 81 17.82 -29.90 14.04
N ASP A 82 18.23 -29.64 12.80
CA ASP A 82 19.45 -30.21 12.21
C ASP A 82 20.36 -29.14 11.64
N ILE A 83 21.68 -29.40 11.75
CA ILE A 83 22.67 -28.54 11.13
C ILE A 83 22.91 -28.96 9.68
N ALA A 84 22.88 -28.01 8.77
CA ALA A 84 23.16 -28.20 7.36
C ALA A 84 24.33 -27.34 6.87
N GLY A 85 25.17 -27.93 6.04
CA GLY A 85 26.30 -27.23 5.41
C GLY A 85 27.25 -26.60 6.42
N PRO A 86 27.64 -25.31 6.23
CA PRO A 86 28.64 -24.65 7.08
C PRO A 86 28.10 -24.14 8.43
N GLY A 87 26.81 -24.30 8.73
CA GLY A 87 26.20 -23.80 9.95
C GLY A 87 24.78 -23.23 9.77
N PHE A 88 24.06 -23.64 8.72
CA PHE A 88 22.61 -23.46 8.64
C PHE A 88 21.91 -24.39 9.58
N LEU A 89 20.82 -23.94 10.17
CA LEU A 89 19.92 -24.75 10.97
C LEU A 89 18.63 -24.97 10.20
N ASN A 90 18.26 -26.22 9.99
CA ASN A 90 16.97 -26.63 9.45
C ASN A 90 16.07 -27.04 10.62
N ILE A 91 14.84 -26.57 10.62
CA ILE A 91 13.92 -26.75 11.75
C ILE A 91 12.60 -27.31 11.23
N ARG A 92 12.12 -28.36 11.87
CA ARG A 92 10.80 -28.94 11.67
C ARG A 92 9.96 -28.73 12.92
N LEU A 93 8.80 -28.12 12.77
CA LEU A 93 7.88 -27.90 13.88
C LEU A 93 7.12 -29.16 14.23
N ALA A 94 6.78 -29.33 15.51
CA ALA A 94 5.85 -30.35 15.94
C ALA A 94 4.43 -30.08 15.36
N ALA A 95 3.65 -31.14 15.14
CA ALA A 95 2.31 -31.03 14.59
C ALA A 95 1.39 -30.12 15.41
N ASP A 96 1.50 -30.20 16.74
CA ASP A 96 0.73 -29.33 17.65
C ASP A 96 1.11 -27.86 17.49
N ALA A 97 2.37 -27.55 17.27
CA ALA A 97 2.85 -26.19 17.03
C ALA A 97 2.37 -25.64 15.70
N GLN A 98 2.19 -26.48 14.67
CA GLN A 98 1.55 -26.10 13.41
C GLN A 98 0.07 -25.81 13.60
N GLY A 99 -0.66 -26.67 14.33
CA GLY A 99 -2.08 -26.48 14.64
C GLY A 99 -2.37 -25.18 15.40
N GLU A 100 -1.44 -24.73 16.25
CA GLU A 100 -1.59 -23.47 17.00
C GLU A 100 -1.70 -22.25 16.06
N ILE A 101 -1.05 -22.25 14.89
CA ILE A 101 -1.21 -21.18 13.88
C ILE A 101 -2.68 -21.07 13.46
N VAL A 102 -3.33 -22.20 13.17
CA VAL A 102 -4.75 -22.23 12.77
C VAL A 102 -5.63 -21.66 13.89
N ALA A 103 -5.41 -22.11 15.13
CA ALA A 103 -6.15 -21.62 16.28
C ALA A 103 -5.96 -20.12 16.53
N GLN A 104 -4.74 -19.63 16.36
CA GLN A 104 -4.41 -18.20 16.48
C GLN A 104 -5.12 -17.36 15.44
N ILE A 105 -5.15 -17.80 14.18
CA ILE A 105 -5.85 -17.12 13.08
C ILE A 105 -7.35 -17.02 13.40
N LEU A 106 -7.96 -18.12 13.82
CA LEU A 106 -9.39 -18.15 14.11
C LEU A 106 -9.76 -17.27 15.31
N ARG A 107 -8.88 -17.19 16.34
CA ARG A 107 -9.07 -16.27 17.47
C ARG A 107 -8.91 -14.81 17.09
N ALA A 108 -7.89 -14.46 16.30
CA ALA A 108 -7.59 -13.10 15.89
C ALA A 108 -8.57 -12.57 14.82
N GLY A 109 -9.09 -13.45 13.97
CA GLY A 109 -10.06 -13.07 12.93
C GLY A 109 -9.52 -11.97 12.02
N LYS A 110 -10.26 -10.88 11.89
CA LYS A 110 -9.90 -9.73 11.04
C LYS A 110 -8.63 -9.00 11.47
N GLU A 111 -8.20 -9.16 12.71
CA GLU A 111 -6.98 -8.56 13.24
C GLU A 111 -5.72 -9.41 12.94
N TYR A 112 -5.89 -10.63 12.40
CA TYR A 112 -4.75 -11.43 12.02
C TYR A 112 -3.98 -10.80 10.85
N GLY A 113 -2.69 -10.61 11.04
CA GLY A 113 -1.80 -9.85 10.16
C GLY A 113 -1.43 -8.48 10.72
N SER A 114 -2.21 -7.94 11.68
CA SER A 114 -1.84 -6.69 12.36
C SER A 114 -0.58 -6.87 13.19
N ASN A 115 0.23 -5.80 13.26
CA ASN A 115 1.47 -5.76 14.02
C ASN A 115 1.71 -4.36 14.61
N ASP A 116 2.75 -4.20 15.43
CA ASP A 116 3.02 -2.99 16.20
C ASP A 116 4.19 -2.15 15.64
N SER A 117 4.68 -2.43 14.43
CA SER A 117 5.90 -1.81 13.88
C SER A 117 5.80 -0.29 13.68
N PHE A 118 4.59 0.24 13.57
CA PHE A 118 4.30 1.67 13.45
C PHE A 118 3.47 2.22 14.62
N THR A 119 3.35 1.49 15.71
CA THR A 119 2.57 1.94 16.87
C THR A 119 3.07 3.28 17.40
N GLY A 120 2.13 4.22 17.58
CA GLY A 120 2.43 5.57 18.03
C GLY A 120 2.98 6.52 16.96
N LYS A 121 3.08 6.08 15.70
CA LYS A 121 3.47 6.93 14.57
C LYS A 121 2.26 7.58 13.92
N LYS A 122 2.31 8.89 13.74
CA LYS A 122 1.33 9.67 12.97
C LYS A 122 1.89 9.89 11.56
N VAL A 123 1.24 9.31 10.58
CA VAL A 123 1.66 9.34 9.18
C VAL A 123 0.74 10.21 8.36
N ASN A 124 1.28 11.23 7.70
CA ASN A 124 0.59 11.92 6.63
C ASN A 124 0.89 11.22 5.29
N LEU A 125 -0.15 10.77 4.63
CA LEU A 125 -0.05 10.07 3.36
C LEU A 125 -0.77 10.88 2.28
N GLU A 126 0.00 11.59 1.46
CA GLU A 126 -0.51 12.41 0.37
C GLU A 126 -0.44 11.65 -0.96
N PHE A 127 -1.57 11.54 -1.65
CA PHE A 127 -1.64 10.86 -2.93
C PHE A 127 -2.78 11.39 -3.81
N VAL A 128 -2.72 11.12 -5.10
CA VAL A 128 -3.55 11.68 -6.18
C VAL A 128 -3.25 13.16 -6.41
N SER A 129 -3.68 14.04 -5.53
CA SER A 129 -3.38 15.49 -5.49
C SER A 129 -3.48 16.17 -6.86
N ALA A 130 -4.59 15.96 -7.58
CA ALA A 130 -4.86 16.53 -8.89
C ALA A 130 -5.68 17.83 -8.77
N ASN A 131 -5.36 18.82 -9.58
CA ASN A 131 -6.16 20.04 -9.65
C ASN A 131 -7.53 19.77 -10.28
N PRO A 132 -8.59 20.48 -9.85
CA PRO A 132 -9.96 20.23 -10.30
C PRO A 132 -10.24 20.83 -11.69
N THR A 133 -9.50 20.38 -12.69
CA THR A 133 -9.61 20.81 -14.10
C THR A 133 -10.08 19.69 -15.04
N GLY A 134 -10.32 18.50 -14.50
CA GLY A 134 -10.81 17.35 -15.25
C GLY A 134 -10.88 16.10 -14.39
N PRO A 135 -11.45 15.01 -14.92
CA PRO A 135 -11.52 13.72 -14.23
C PRO A 135 -10.11 13.16 -13.96
N ILE A 136 -10.00 12.29 -12.98
CA ILE A 136 -8.73 11.66 -12.59
C ILE A 136 -8.22 10.79 -13.74
N HIS A 137 -7.03 11.07 -14.23
CA HIS A 137 -6.37 10.28 -15.27
C HIS A 137 -5.76 8.99 -14.69
N LEU A 138 -5.35 8.08 -15.57
CA LEU A 138 -4.87 6.74 -15.23
C LEU A 138 -3.71 6.73 -14.22
N GLY A 139 -2.78 7.68 -14.31
CA GLY A 139 -1.69 7.82 -13.32
C GLY A 139 -2.20 8.18 -11.93
N GLY A 140 -3.17 9.10 -11.84
CA GLY A 140 -3.85 9.43 -10.58
C GLY A 140 -4.66 8.24 -10.02
N THR A 141 -5.27 7.45 -10.91
CA THR A 141 -5.98 6.21 -10.53
C THR A 141 -5.05 5.18 -9.90
N ARG A 142 -3.82 5.06 -10.43
CA ARG A 142 -2.80 4.20 -9.81
C ARG A 142 -2.49 4.64 -8.39
N TRP A 143 -2.28 5.96 -8.19
CA TRP A 143 -2.03 6.51 -6.87
C TRP A 143 -3.22 6.36 -5.92
N ALA A 144 -4.44 6.46 -6.41
CA ALA A 144 -5.64 6.21 -5.62
C ALA A 144 -5.65 4.77 -5.07
N ALA A 145 -5.40 3.77 -5.92
CA ALA A 145 -5.36 2.37 -5.51
C ALA A 145 -4.19 2.06 -4.59
N VAL A 146 -2.97 2.48 -4.95
CA VAL A 146 -1.75 2.19 -4.18
C VAL A 146 -1.73 2.98 -2.86
N GLY A 147 -2.12 4.26 -2.87
CA GLY A 147 -2.13 5.11 -1.68
C GLY A 147 -3.10 4.61 -0.62
N ASP A 148 -4.33 4.28 -1.02
CA ASP A 148 -5.31 3.72 -0.09
C ASP A 148 -4.85 2.35 0.46
N SER A 149 -4.30 1.48 -0.40
CA SER A 149 -3.77 0.19 0.05
C SER A 149 -2.59 0.34 1.01
N LEU A 150 -1.68 1.26 0.75
CA LEU A 150 -0.58 1.58 1.68
C LEU A 150 -1.10 2.13 3.00
N GLY A 151 -2.10 3.01 2.97
CA GLY A 151 -2.75 3.51 4.18
C GLY A 151 -3.28 2.37 5.04
N ARG A 152 -4.01 1.42 4.46
CA ARG A 152 -4.55 0.23 5.16
C ARG A 152 -3.45 -0.67 5.74
N VAL A 153 -2.35 -0.85 5.03
CA VAL A 153 -1.21 -1.64 5.49
C VAL A 153 -0.51 -0.96 6.66
N LEU A 154 -0.32 0.36 6.61
CA LEU A 154 0.26 1.15 7.71
C LEU A 154 -0.64 1.14 8.95
N GLU A 155 -1.97 1.27 8.77
CA GLU A 155 -2.94 1.15 9.85
C GLU A 155 -2.91 -0.24 10.50
N ALA A 156 -2.85 -1.31 9.69
CA ALA A 156 -2.68 -2.67 10.19
C ALA A 156 -1.36 -2.88 10.95
N SER A 157 -0.38 -2.03 10.71
CA SER A 157 0.92 -2.01 11.41
C SER A 157 0.96 -1.03 12.59
N GLY A 158 -0.20 -0.47 13.00
CA GLY A 158 -0.34 0.35 14.20
C GLY A 158 -0.17 1.85 13.99
N ALA A 159 -0.01 2.34 12.75
CA ALA A 159 0.08 3.76 12.46
C ALA A 159 -1.28 4.47 12.56
N GLU A 160 -1.25 5.72 12.97
CA GLU A 160 -2.36 6.67 12.79
C GLU A 160 -2.15 7.38 11.45
N VAL A 161 -2.93 7.00 10.43
CA VAL A 161 -2.76 7.49 9.05
C VAL A 161 -3.76 8.60 8.76
N THR A 162 -3.25 9.74 8.29
CA THR A 162 -4.05 10.83 7.71
C THR A 162 -3.88 10.79 6.20
N ARG A 163 -4.93 10.44 5.46
CA ARG A 163 -4.97 10.49 3.99
C ARG A 163 -5.25 11.92 3.56
N GLU A 164 -4.34 12.50 2.79
CA GLU A 164 -4.39 13.89 2.38
C GLU A 164 -4.39 14.05 0.87
N TYR A 165 -5.29 14.90 0.40
CA TYR A 165 -5.40 15.32 -0.99
C TYR A 165 -5.08 16.82 -1.06
N TYR A 166 -4.01 17.17 -1.77
CA TYR A 166 -3.61 18.55 -2.00
C TYR A 166 -4.12 19.04 -3.35
N PHE A 167 -4.66 20.25 -3.40
CA PHE A 167 -5.11 20.85 -4.65
C PHE A 167 -4.98 22.37 -4.68
N ASN A 168 -4.90 22.89 -5.91
CA ASN A 168 -4.93 24.31 -6.18
C ASN A 168 -6.17 24.64 -7.01
N ASP A 169 -6.98 25.57 -6.54
CA ASP A 169 -8.18 26.08 -7.21
C ASP A 169 -7.95 27.45 -7.88
N HIS A 170 -6.69 27.86 -8.03
CA HIS A 170 -6.24 29.11 -8.65
C HIS A 170 -5.11 28.83 -9.65
N GLY A 171 -4.74 29.88 -10.41
CA GLY A 171 -3.62 29.86 -11.34
C GLY A 171 -3.97 29.39 -12.75
N GLY A 172 -2.97 29.31 -13.61
CA GLY A 172 -3.14 29.20 -15.05
C GLY A 172 -3.90 27.97 -15.55
N GLN A 173 -3.88 26.85 -14.79
CA GLN A 173 -4.68 25.66 -15.15
C GLN A 173 -6.17 25.92 -14.91
N ILE A 174 -6.50 26.54 -13.80
CA ILE A 174 -7.87 26.89 -13.44
C ILE A 174 -8.42 27.97 -14.38
N ASP A 175 -7.59 28.96 -14.75
CA ASP A 175 -7.99 29.98 -15.71
C ASP A 175 -8.28 29.38 -17.09
N ARG A 176 -7.50 28.43 -17.56
CA ARG A 176 -7.76 27.68 -18.80
C ARG A 176 -9.03 26.85 -18.72
N PHE A 177 -9.27 26.20 -17.58
CA PHE A 177 -10.47 25.42 -17.33
C PHE A 177 -11.72 26.30 -17.37
N SER A 178 -11.72 27.42 -16.64
CA SER A 178 -12.86 28.36 -16.62
C SER A 178 -13.15 28.96 -18.00
N ARG A 179 -12.12 29.34 -18.78
CA ARG A 179 -12.30 29.79 -20.16
C ARG A 179 -12.90 28.72 -21.07
N SER A 180 -12.51 27.47 -20.87
CA SER A 180 -13.07 26.32 -21.60
C SER A 180 -14.55 26.13 -21.31
N LEU A 181 -14.96 26.29 -20.04
CA LEU A 181 -16.37 26.25 -19.63
C LEU A 181 -17.19 27.39 -20.24
N VAL A 182 -16.66 28.60 -20.22
CA VAL A 182 -17.32 29.77 -20.84
C VAL A 182 -17.52 29.56 -22.33
N ALA A 183 -16.48 29.10 -23.06
CA ALA A 183 -16.59 28.81 -24.49
C ALA A 183 -17.66 27.74 -24.76
N ALA A 184 -17.69 26.67 -23.99
CA ALA A 184 -18.70 25.64 -24.12
C ALA A 184 -20.11 26.14 -23.87
N ALA A 185 -20.33 26.95 -22.83
CA ALA A 185 -21.62 27.55 -22.52
C ALA A 185 -22.13 28.52 -23.60
N LYS A 186 -21.20 29.21 -24.27
CA LYS A 186 -21.51 30.11 -25.44
C LYS A 186 -21.66 29.35 -26.75
N GLY A 187 -21.40 28.02 -26.79
CA GLY A 187 -21.38 27.25 -28.04
C GLY A 187 -20.18 27.54 -28.92
N GLU A 188 -19.12 28.10 -28.39
CA GLU A 188 -17.89 28.42 -29.08
C GLU A 188 -16.91 27.23 -29.13
N PRO A 189 -15.95 27.18 -30.04
CA PRO A 189 -14.91 26.17 -30.07
C PRO A 189 -14.06 26.19 -28.78
N THR A 190 -13.56 25.04 -28.38
CA THR A 190 -12.60 24.93 -27.28
C THR A 190 -11.37 25.84 -27.57
N PRO A 191 -10.94 26.69 -26.61
CA PRO A 191 -9.71 27.48 -26.76
C PRO A 191 -8.51 26.61 -27.12
N GLU A 192 -7.55 27.14 -27.89
CA GLU A 192 -6.38 26.37 -28.37
C GLU A 192 -5.59 25.70 -27.25
N ASP A 193 -5.44 26.40 -26.11
CA ASP A 193 -4.78 25.89 -24.88
C ASP A 193 -5.78 25.33 -23.87
N GLY A 194 -7.06 25.19 -24.23
CA GLY A 194 -8.15 24.84 -23.34
C GLY A 194 -8.33 23.33 -23.12
N TYR A 195 -9.23 23.02 -22.20
CA TYR A 195 -9.69 21.66 -21.92
C TYR A 195 -10.90 21.33 -22.79
N GLY A 196 -10.90 20.14 -23.38
CA GLY A 196 -12.00 19.63 -24.21
C GLY A 196 -12.62 18.36 -23.63
N GLY A 197 -13.73 17.95 -24.24
CA GLY A 197 -14.41 16.72 -23.90
C GLY A 197 -15.82 16.93 -23.35
N ALA A 198 -16.58 15.83 -23.22
CA ALA A 198 -17.98 15.88 -22.80
C ALA A 198 -18.16 16.49 -21.40
N TYR A 199 -17.24 16.22 -20.47
CA TYR A 199 -17.34 16.74 -19.10
C TYR A 199 -17.30 18.29 -19.04
N ILE A 200 -16.61 18.94 -19.97
CA ILE A 200 -16.61 20.42 -20.07
C ILE A 200 -18.00 20.94 -20.45
N GLN A 201 -18.66 20.26 -21.42
CA GLN A 201 -20.03 20.60 -21.80
C GLN A 201 -21.02 20.39 -20.66
N ASP A 202 -20.89 19.25 -19.97
CA ASP A 202 -21.77 18.88 -18.86
C ASP A 202 -21.64 19.87 -17.68
N ILE A 203 -20.41 20.23 -17.30
CA ILE A 203 -20.15 21.21 -16.23
C ILE A 203 -20.61 22.61 -16.65
N ALA A 204 -20.33 23.03 -17.88
CA ALA A 204 -20.75 24.33 -18.38
C ALA A 204 -22.29 24.47 -18.35
N ALA A 205 -23.02 23.42 -18.78
CA ALA A 205 -24.47 23.39 -18.72
C ALA A 205 -24.97 23.45 -17.26
N ALA A 206 -24.35 22.69 -16.35
CA ALA A 206 -24.71 22.69 -14.93
C ALA A 206 -24.46 24.05 -14.25
N VAL A 207 -23.39 24.77 -14.61
CA VAL A 207 -23.13 26.15 -14.15
C VAL A 207 -24.26 27.08 -14.57
N VAL A 208 -24.69 27.02 -15.84
CA VAL A 208 -25.79 27.84 -16.34
C VAL A 208 -27.12 27.48 -15.66
N GLU A 209 -27.37 26.21 -15.40
CA GLU A 209 -28.57 25.75 -14.68
C GLU A 209 -28.57 26.26 -13.24
N LYS A 210 -27.44 26.16 -12.51
CA LYS A 210 -27.28 26.68 -11.13
C LYS A 210 -27.37 28.20 -11.06
N ASN A 211 -26.78 28.88 -12.04
CA ASN A 211 -26.71 30.34 -12.13
C ASN A 211 -27.11 30.82 -13.54
N PRO A 212 -28.40 31.05 -13.82
CA PRO A 212 -28.86 31.49 -15.13
C PRO A 212 -28.25 32.82 -15.63
N SER A 213 -27.75 33.66 -14.71
CA SER A 213 -27.05 34.91 -15.05
C SER A 213 -25.54 34.79 -15.22
N ALA A 214 -24.99 33.56 -15.16
CA ALA A 214 -23.54 33.32 -15.24
C ALA A 214 -22.88 33.87 -16.55
N LEU A 215 -23.67 34.03 -17.61
CA LEU A 215 -23.23 34.60 -18.88
C LEU A 215 -23.45 36.11 -19.01
N GLU A 216 -23.95 36.77 -17.98
CA GLU A 216 -24.22 38.22 -17.96
C GLU A 216 -23.06 38.96 -17.28
N GLY A 217 -22.74 40.19 -17.79
CA GLY A 217 -21.69 41.04 -17.24
C GLY A 217 -20.47 41.15 -18.14
N SER A 218 -19.37 41.60 -17.57
CA SER A 218 -18.06 41.68 -18.27
C SER A 218 -17.46 40.28 -18.45
N ASP A 219 -16.52 40.15 -19.37
CA ASP A 219 -15.82 38.87 -19.60
C ASP A 219 -15.13 38.35 -18.35
N GLU A 220 -14.62 39.23 -17.48
CA GLU A 220 -13.99 38.89 -16.21
C GLU A 220 -15.04 38.36 -15.22
N GLU A 221 -16.21 38.98 -15.09
CA GLU A 221 -17.30 38.54 -14.22
C GLU A 221 -17.86 37.20 -14.67
N VAL A 222 -18.03 36.98 -15.96
CA VAL A 222 -18.45 35.70 -16.55
C VAL A 222 -17.43 34.62 -16.27
N GLN A 223 -16.14 34.86 -16.52
CA GLN A 223 -15.10 33.88 -16.26
C GLN A 223 -15.03 33.53 -14.77
N GLU A 224 -15.17 34.50 -13.87
CA GLU A 224 -15.16 34.27 -12.44
C GLU A 224 -16.35 33.42 -11.98
N ALA A 225 -17.56 33.67 -12.50
CA ALA A 225 -18.72 32.84 -12.20
C ALA A 225 -18.51 31.37 -12.61
N PHE A 226 -17.99 31.15 -13.82
CA PHE A 226 -17.65 29.79 -14.29
C PHE A 226 -16.46 29.17 -13.56
N ARG A 227 -15.50 29.97 -13.11
CA ARG A 227 -14.40 29.50 -12.28
C ARG A 227 -14.92 28.98 -10.95
N ALA A 228 -15.69 29.79 -10.22
CA ALA A 228 -16.16 29.45 -8.89
C ALA A 228 -17.06 28.18 -8.91
N ASP A 229 -18.14 28.24 -9.68
CA ASP A 229 -19.09 27.11 -9.74
C ASP A 229 -18.51 25.87 -10.46
N GLY A 230 -17.75 26.07 -11.54
CA GLY A 230 -17.18 24.98 -12.32
C GLY A 230 -16.11 24.21 -11.56
N VAL A 231 -15.24 24.88 -10.81
CA VAL A 231 -14.22 24.23 -9.95
C VAL A 231 -14.88 23.44 -8.84
N GLU A 232 -15.90 24.03 -8.17
CA GLU A 232 -16.66 23.34 -7.13
C GLU A 232 -17.29 22.03 -7.67
N MET A 233 -17.95 22.11 -8.83
CA MET A 233 -18.61 20.96 -9.47
C MET A 233 -17.61 19.90 -9.90
N MET A 234 -16.49 20.30 -10.53
CA MET A 234 -15.45 19.36 -10.95
C MET A 234 -14.81 18.66 -9.75
N PHE A 235 -14.56 19.39 -8.68
CA PHE A 235 -14.00 18.79 -7.47
C PHE A 235 -14.98 17.85 -6.77
N ALA A 236 -16.28 18.18 -6.77
CA ALA A 236 -17.31 17.26 -6.28
C ALA A 236 -17.35 15.96 -7.09
N GLN A 237 -17.22 16.02 -8.41
CA GLN A 237 -17.12 14.83 -9.27
C GLN A 237 -15.87 14.00 -8.96
N ILE A 238 -14.71 14.64 -8.78
CA ILE A 238 -13.47 13.95 -8.38
C ILE A 238 -13.65 13.19 -7.07
N LYS A 239 -14.22 13.84 -6.06
CA LYS A 239 -14.50 13.20 -4.74
C LYS A 239 -15.45 12.01 -4.88
N GLN A 240 -16.50 12.16 -5.69
CA GLN A 240 -17.47 11.10 -5.94
C GLN A 240 -16.81 9.91 -6.65
N SER A 241 -16.01 10.14 -7.69
CA SER A 241 -15.29 9.09 -8.43
C SER A 241 -14.32 8.34 -7.52
N LEU A 242 -13.60 9.04 -6.65
CA LEU A 242 -12.70 8.44 -5.66
C LEU A 242 -13.48 7.59 -4.65
N HIS A 243 -14.58 8.11 -4.12
CA HIS A 243 -15.44 7.38 -3.20
C HIS A 243 -15.99 6.08 -3.82
N GLU A 244 -16.51 6.16 -5.04
CA GLU A 244 -16.99 4.99 -5.80
C GLU A 244 -15.87 3.99 -6.12
N PHE A 245 -14.63 4.47 -6.24
CA PHE A 245 -13.43 3.65 -6.37
C PHE A 245 -12.96 3.06 -5.03
N GLY A 246 -13.64 3.38 -3.92
CA GLY A 246 -13.32 2.92 -2.57
C GLY A 246 -12.16 3.67 -1.91
N VAL A 247 -11.97 4.94 -2.26
CA VAL A 247 -10.91 5.80 -1.73
C VAL A 247 -11.50 7.08 -1.18
N ASP A 248 -11.31 7.30 0.12
CA ASP A 248 -11.73 8.51 0.82
C ASP A 248 -10.51 9.19 1.46
N PHE A 249 -10.56 10.52 1.58
CA PHE A 249 -9.52 11.32 2.19
C PHE A 249 -10.01 11.98 3.48
N ASP A 250 -9.12 12.05 4.47
CA ASP A 250 -9.39 12.72 5.74
C ASP A 250 -9.26 14.24 5.60
N VAL A 251 -8.32 14.68 4.75
CA VAL A 251 -8.01 16.09 4.53
C VAL A 251 -7.97 16.40 3.03
N TYR A 252 -8.69 17.43 2.64
CA TYR A 252 -8.55 18.09 1.35
C TYR A 252 -7.86 19.44 1.58
N PHE A 253 -6.58 19.52 1.26
CA PHE A 253 -5.73 20.66 1.57
C PHE A 253 -5.68 21.66 0.42
N HIS A 254 -6.10 22.90 0.70
CA HIS A 254 -6.03 24.01 -0.25
C HIS A 254 -4.66 24.70 -0.24
N GLU A 255 -3.98 24.77 -1.37
CA GLU A 255 -2.72 25.51 -1.48
C GLU A 255 -2.87 26.96 -1.04
N ASN A 256 -3.95 27.63 -1.47
CA ASN A 256 -4.17 29.05 -1.16
C ASN A 256 -4.27 29.34 0.34
N SER A 257 -4.69 28.38 1.16
CA SER A 257 -4.73 28.55 2.60
C SER A 257 -3.38 28.88 3.24
N LEU A 258 -2.28 28.43 2.63
CA LEU A 258 -0.91 28.74 3.08
C LEU A 258 -0.57 30.22 2.91
N PHE A 259 -1.08 30.85 1.88
CA PHE A 259 -0.88 32.27 1.61
C PHE A 259 -1.84 33.11 2.46
N GLU A 260 -3.10 32.77 2.55
CA GLU A 260 -4.12 33.50 3.30
C GLU A 260 -3.86 33.48 4.82
N SER A 261 -3.37 32.37 5.35
CA SER A 261 -3.02 32.24 6.77
C SER A 261 -1.70 32.93 7.15
N GLY A 262 -0.89 33.34 6.17
CA GLY A 262 0.48 33.86 6.41
C GLY A 262 1.51 32.75 6.69
N ALA A 263 1.19 31.48 6.45
CA ALA A 263 2.09 30.36 6.68
C ALA A 263 3.33 30.41 5.79
N VAL A 264 3.19 30.90 4.56
CA VAL A 264 4.33 31.12 3.64
C VAL A 264 5.30 32.14 4.22
N ASP A 265 4.80 33.30 4.67
CA ASP A 265 5.63 34.36 5.26
C ASP A 265 6.32 33.87 6.53
N ALA A 266 5.60 33.17 7.39
CA ALA A 266 6.15 32.60 8.63
C ALA A 266 7.27 31.57 8.35
N ALA A 267 7.11 30.71 7.36
CA ALA A 267 8.14 29.75 6.97
C ALA A 267 9.40 30.44 6.41
N LEU A 268 9.23 31.48 5.56
CA LEU A 268 10.34 32.27 5.03
C LEU A 268 11.07 33.08 6.12
N ASP A 269 10.33 33.65 7.06
CA ASP A 269 10.91 34.39 8.20
C ASP A 269 11.72 33.46 9.10
N LYS A 270 11.24 32.23 9.35
CA LYS A 270 11.99 31.21 10.09
C LYS A 270 13.30 30.86 9.38
N LEU A 271 13.27 30.61 8.08
CA LEU A 271 14.48 30.31 7.28
C LEU A 271 15.49 31.47 7.30
N LYS A 272 15.01 32.73 7.27
CA LYS A 272 15.88 33.92 7.39
C LYS A 272 16.53 34.00 8.77
N ALA A 273 15.74 33.84 9.83
CA ALA A 273 16.19 33.89 11.20
C ALA A 273 17.26 32.83 11.51
N GLU A 274 17.15 31.65 10.92
CA GLU A 274 18.11 30.56 11.07
C GLU A 274 19.34 30.68 10.13
N GLY A 275 19.39 31.73 9.28
CA GLY A 275 20.50 31.98 8.37
C GLY A 275 20.52 31.07 7.13
N ASN A 276 19.42 30.40 6.84
CA ASN A 276 19.27 29.45 5.72
C ASN A 276 18.87 30.12 4.40
N MET A 277 18.78 31.46 4.40
CA MET A 277 18.50 32.25 3.19
C MET A 277 19.56 33.32 2.98
N TYR A 278 19.75 33.71 1.73
CA TYR A 278 20.61 34.84 1.35
C TYR A 278 20.00 35.64 0.21
N GLU A 279 20.39 36.91 0.09
CA GLU A 279 19.96 37.78 -0.99
C GLU A 279 20.99 37.80 -2.12
N ALA A 280 20.55 37.54 -3.36
CA ALA A 280 21.37 37.69 -4.56
C ALA A 280 20.47 38.02 -5.75
N GLN A 281 20.95 38.86 -6.67
CA GLN A 281 20.24 39.27 -7.91
C GLN A 281 18.84 39.86 -7.60
N ASN A 282 18.71 40.63 -6.55
CA ASN A 282 17.45 41.19 -6.03
C ASN A 282 16.38 40.15 -5.68
N ALA A 283 16.76 38.92 -5.40
CA ALA A 283 15.88 37.82 -5.00
C ALA A 283 16.40 37.17 -3.73
N TRP A 284 15.51 36.51 -2.98
CA TRP A 284 15.89 35.70 -1.83
C TRP A 284 16.02 34.23 -2.22
N TRP A 285 17.11 33.62 -1.80
CA TRP A 285 17.49 32.26 -2.14
C TRP A 285 17.57 31.39 -0.89
N LEU A 286 17.02 30.18 -0.94
CA LEU A 286 17.23 29.14 0.04
C LEU A 286 18.58 28.44 -0.23
N LYS A 287 19.41 28.26 0.80
CA LYS A 287 20.67 27.50 0.74
C LYS A 287 20.38 25.98 0.70
N SER A 288 19.60 25.53 -0.26
CA SER A 288 19.16 24.13 -0.34
C SER A 288 20.30 23.17 -0.65
N THR A 289 21.40 23.64 -1.24
CA THR A 289 22.62 22.84 -1.48
C THR A 289 23.29 22.39 -0.17
N ASP A 290 23.19 23.18 0.90
CA ASP A 290 23.71 22.82 2.23
C ASP A 290 22.97 21.58 2.82
N TYR A 291 21.81 21.28 2.28
CA TYR A 291 20.92 20.20 2.71
C TYR A 291 20.69 19.12 1.63
N GLY A 292 21.59 19.05 0.63
CA GLY A 292 21.61 17.96 -0.35
C GLY A 292 20.79 18.16 -1.63
N ASP A 293 20.23 19.37 -1.87
CA ASP A 293 19.67 19.70 -3.17
C ASP A 293 20.78 19.98 -4.22
N SER A 294 20.47 19.87 -5.48
CA SER A 294 21.42 20.06 -6.58
C SER A 294 21.82 21.52 -6.82
N LYS A 295 21.00 22.47 -6.39
CA LYS A 295 21.22 23.92 -6.50
C LYS A 295 20.37 24.66 -5.49
N ASP A 296 20.81 25.88 -5.12
CA ASP A 296 20.00 26.79 -4.32
C ASP A 296 18.75 27.25 -5.07
N ARG A 297 17.70 27.57 -4.33
CA ARG A 297 16.38 27.87 -4.89
C ARG A 297 15.92 29.29 -4.58
N VAL A 298 15.42 29.98 -5.59
CA VAL A 298 14.73 31.26 -5.38
C VAL A 298 13.43 31.01 -4.64
N VAL A 299 13.25 31.64 -3.49
CA VAL A 299 12.04 31.55 -2.65
C VAL A 299 11.20 32.85 -2.70
N VAL A 300 11.86 34.01 -2.90
CA VAL A 300 11.20 35.27 -3.22
C VAL A 300 11.85 35.88 -4.45
N LYS A 301 11.05 36.18 -5.44
CA LYS A 301 11.50 36.74 -6.72
C LYS A 301 11.92 38.21 -6.59
N SER A 302 12.58 38.73 -7.60
CA SER A 302 13.02 40.15 -7.67
C SER A 302 11.87 41.16 -7.65
N ASP A 303 10.66 40.76 -7.98
CA ASP A 303 9.43 41.56 -7.90
C ASP A 303 8.78 41.53 -6.49
N GLY A 304 9.39 40.84 -5.54
CA GLY A 304 8.91 40.69 -4.16
C GLY A 304 7.87 39.57 -3.96
N ASN A 305 7.45 38.92 -5.04
CA ASN A 305 6.48 37.84 -4.96
C ASN A 305 7.13 36.49 -4.56
N ALA A 306 6.40 35.68 -3.81
CA ALA A 306 6.83 34.32 -3.48
C ALA A 306 7.00 33.48 -4.77
N ALA A 307 8.07 32.68 -4.80
CA ALA A 307 8.25 31.67 -5.84
C ALA A 307 7.46 30.41 -5.51
N TYR A 308 7.21 29.53 -6.49
CA TYR A 308 6.44 28.28 -6.28
C TYR A 308 6.94 27.44 -5.11
N ILE A 309 8.26 27.35 -4.94
CA ILE A 309 8.86 26.57 -3.85
C ILE A 309 8.51 27.13 -2.45
N ALA A 310 8.14 28.39 -2.34
CA ALA A 310 7.76 28.96 -1.04
C ALA A 310 6.48 28.31 -0.49
N GLY A 311 5.53 27.99 -1.37
CA GLY A 311 4.35 27.20 -1.02
C GLY A 311 4.72 25.78 -0.58
N ASP A 312 5.60 25.09 -1.32
CA ASP A 312 6.07 23.75 -0.96
C ASP A 312 6.76 23.74 0.41
N ILE A 313 7.60 24.75 0.71
CA ILE A 313 8.28 24.91 1.99
C ILE A 313 7.28 25.08 3.14
N ALA A 314 6.31 25.97 2.96
CA ALA A 314 5.27 26.22 3.94
C ALA A 314 4.39 24.98 4.17
N TYR A 315 4.12 24.21 3.13
CA TYR A 315 3.33 22.99 3.22
C TYR A 315 4.07 21.85 3.94
N VAL A 316 5.38 21.72 3.72
CA VAL A 316 6.20 20.81 4.53
C VAL A 316 6.15 21.20 6.01
N ALA A 317 6.32 22.49 6.33
CA ALA A 317 6.21 22.98 7.70
C ALA A 317 4.83 22.67 8.31
N ASP A 318 3.74 22.93 7.58
CA ASP A 318 2.37 22.68 8.02
C ASP A 318 2.14 21.21 8.42
N LYS A 319 2.64 20.27 7.63
CA LYS A 319 2.52 18.83 7.95
C LYS A 319 3.18 18.45 9.27
N PHE A 320 4.41 18.94 9.51
CA PHE A 320 5.11 18.72 10.77
C PHE A 320 4.43 19.45 11.94
N ASP A 321 3.97 20.69 11.74
CA ASP A 321 3.32 21.49 12.77
C ASP A 321 1.95 20.90 13.17
N ARG A 322 1.28 20.16 12.29
CA ARG A 322 0.11 19.33 12.60
C ARG A 322 0.46 18.06 13.38
N GLY A 323 1.74 17.80 13.66
CA GLY A 323 2.22 16.72 14.51
C GLY A 323 2.40 15.37 13.82
N HIS A 324 2.61 15.35 12.49
CA HIS A 324 2.93 14.13 11.78
C HIS A 324 4.40 13.76 11.93
N ASP A 325 4.67 12.51 12.30
CA ASP A 325 6.01 11.97 12.48
C ASP A 325 6.67 11.53 11.18
N LEU A 326 5.85 11.21 10.18
CA LEU A 326 6.26 10.74 8.86
C LEU A 326 5.33 11.32 7.79
N ASN A 327 5.92 11.93 6.77
CA ASN A 327 5.21 12.57 5.68
C ASN A 327 5.57 11.89 4.36
N ILE A 328 4.64 11.13 3.78
CA ILE A 328 4.83 10.38 2.55
C ILE A 328 4.09 11.10 1.42
N TYR A 329 4.82 11.46 0.37
CA TYR A 329 4.31 12.08 -0.86
C TYR A 329 4.34 11.05 -1.99
N MET A 330 3.26 10.89 -2.72
CA MET A 330 3.19 10.06 -3.91
C MET A 330 3.11 10.92 -5.17
N LEU A 331 4.18 10.93 -5.96
CA LEU A 331 4.36 11.80 -7.11
C LEU A 331 4.59 11.00 -8.40
N GLY A 332 4.25 11.59 -9.55
CA GLY A 332 4.55 11.03 -10.86
C GLY A 332 6.05 11.06 -11.21
N ALA A 333 6.45 10.29 -12.19
CA ALA A 333 7.85 10.15 -12.62
C ALA A 333 8.51 11.46 -13.08
N ASP A 334 7.72 12.45 -13.50
CA ASP A 334 8.16 13.80 -13.87
C ASP A 334 8.62 14.64 -12.68
N HIS A 335 8.34 14.20 -11.44
CA HIS A 335 8.67 14.93 -10.21
C HIS A 335 9.96 14.46 -9.51
N HIS A 336 10.84 13.69 -10.15
CA HIS A 336 12.10 13.22 -9.54
C HIS A 336 12.94 14.33 -8.91
N GLY A 337 12.98 15.52 -9.51
CA GLY A 337 13.70 16.67 -8.99
C GLY A 337 13.13 17.28 -7.71
N TYR A 338 11.92 16.87 -7.30
CA TYR A 338 11.30 17.34 -6.06
C TYR A 338 11.83 16.64 -4.80
N VAL A 339 12.29 15.40 -4.91
CA VAL A 339 12.73 14.60 -3.75
C VAL A 339 13.80 15.33 -2.92
N PRO A 340 14.98 15.70 -3.47
CA PRO A 340 15.99 16.40 -2.70
C PRO A 340 15.53 17.78 -2.24
N ARG A 341 14.66 18.45 -3.00
CA ARG A 341 14.12 19.77 -2.71
C ARG A 341 13.24 19.76 -1.46
N LEU A 342 12.29 18.81 -1.35
CA LEU A 342 11.41 18.68 -0.19
C LEU A 342 12.18 18.30 1.08
N LYS A 343 13.15 17.37 0.96
CA LYS A 343 14.03 17.00 2.07
C LYS A 343 14.90 18.16 2.53
N ALA A 344 15.47 18.94 1.59
CA ALA A 344 16.26 20.13 1.91
C ALA A 344 15.40 21.20 2.61
N ALA A 345 14.15 21.40 2.16
CA ALA A 345 13.23 22.32 2.81
C ALA A 345 12.92 21.92 4.25
N ALA A 346 12.65 20.64 4.51
CA ALA A 346 12.41 20.12 5.85
C ALA A 346 13.64 20.33 6.77
N ALA A 347 14.83 19.94 6.29
CA ALA A 347 16.07 20.10 7.04
C ALA A 347 16.40 21.57 7.33
N ALA A 348 16.23 22.46 6.36
CA ALA A 348 16.46 23.89 6.52
C ALA A 348 15.49 24.54 7.52
N LEU A 349 14.30 24.00 7.69
CA LEU A 349 13.32 24.39 8.69
C LEU A 349 13.56 23.75 10.07
N GLY A 350 14.59 22.91 10.22
CA GLY A 350 14.92 22.23 11.47
C GLY A 350 14.11 20.97 11.75
N TYR A 351 13.40 20.43 10.76
CA TYR A 351 12.72 19.15 10.84
C TYR A 351 13.62 18.00 10.38
N ASP A 352 13.25 16.78 10.74
CA ASP A 352 13.93 15.56 10.28
C ASP A 352 13.66 15.33 8.78
N ALA A 353 14.71 15.43 7.96
CA ALA A 353 14.60 15.18 6.52
C ALA A 353 14.25 13.71 6.17
N ASP A 354 14.57 12.76 7.04
CA ASP A 354 14.26 11.35 6.86
C ASP A 354 12.78 11.05 7.17
N ALA A 355 12.10 11.96 7.86
CA ALA A 355 10.65 11.93 8.04
C ALA A 355 9.87 12.47 6.81
N VAL A 356 10.55 12.84 5.73
CA VAL A 356 9.96 13.16 4.43
C VAL A 356 10.33 12.06 3.44
N GLU A 357 9.35 11.28 3.03
CA GLU A 357 9.49 10.25 2.02
C GLU A 357 8.75 10.65 0.73
N VAL A 358 9.33 10.35 -0.42
CA VAL A 358 8.69 10.58 -1.72
C VAL A 358 8.72 9.28 -2.52
N LEU A 359 7.54 8.77 -2.82
CA LEU A 359 7.36 7.61 -3.69
C LEU A 359 7.10 8.10 -5.12
N ILE A 360 7.90 7.62 -6.06
CA ILE A 360 7.81 8.00 -7.48
C ILE A 360 7.17 6.86 -8.26
N GLY A 361 6.00 7.14 -8.86
CA GLY A 361 5.26 6.15 -9.64
C GLY A 361 5.56 6.22 -11.13
N GLN A 362 5.73 5.05 -11.74
CA GLN A 362 5.95 4.90 -13.17
C GLN A 362 4.64 4.83 -13.96
N LEU A 363 4.73 4.87 -15.28
CA LEU A 363 3.61 4.94 -16.21
C LEU A 363 2.72 3.70 -16.16
N VAL A 364 1.43 3.91 -16.43
CA VAL A 364 0.43 2.87 -16.65
C VAL A 364 -0.06 2.96 -18.09
N ASN A 365 -0.03 1.84 -18.80
CA ASN A 365 -0.56 1.71 -20.15
C ASN A 365 -1.76 0.78 -20.13
N LEU A 366 -2.77 1.07 -20.94
CA LEU A 366 -3.86 0.15 -21.22
C LEU A 366 -3.66 -0.50 -22.58
N LEU A 367 -3.84 -1.81 -22.63
CA LEU A 367 -3.81 -2.60 -23.85
C LEU A 367 -5.17 -3.24 -24.10
N ARG A 368 -5.55 -3.37 -25.35
CA ARG A 368 -6.64 -4.24 -25.81
C ARG A 368 -6.20 -4.96 -27.09
N ASP A 369 -6.25 -6.28 -27.08
CA ASP A 369 -5.74 -7.12 -28.18
C ASP A 369 -4.27 -6.81 -28.53
N GLY A 370 -3.44 -6.59 -27.51
CA GLY A 370 -2.01 -6.25 -27.65
C GLY A 370 -1.73 -4.85 -28.19
N LYS A 371 -2.75 -3.99 -28.37
CA LYS A 371 -2.60 -2.62 -28.88
C LYS A 371 -2.88 -1.59 -27.80
N PRO A 372 -2.07 -0.53 -27.71
CA PRO A 372 -2.31 0.53 -26.74
C PRO A 372 -3.66 1.22 -26.94
N VAL A 373 -4.42 1.39 -25.86
CA VAL A 373 -5.60 2.25 -25.79
C VAL A 373 -5.14 3.65 -25.42
N ARG A 374 -5.24 4.62 -26.34
CA ARG A 374 -4.63 5.94 -26.20
C ARG A 374 -5.58 7.07 -25.83
N MET A 375 -6.89 6.90 -25.99
CA MET A 375 -7.86 7.98 -25.83
C MET A 375 -9.13 7.51 -25.13
N SER A 376 -9.61 8.30 -24.17
CA SER A 376 -10.94 8.18 -23.58
C SER A 376 -12.01 8.60 -24.59
N LYS A 377 -13.07 7.81 -24.71
CA LYS A 377 -14.27 8.19 -25.49
C LYS A 377 -15.02 9.36 -24.86
N ARG A 378 -14.94 9.55 -23.54
CA ARG A 378 -15.62 10.62 -22.78
C ARG A 378 -14.80 11.90 -22.67
N ALA A 379 -13.54 11.81 -22.33
CA ALA A 379 -12.68 12.96 -22.09
C ALA A 379 -11.95 13.46 -23.35
N GLY A 380 -11.90 12.66 -24.42
CA GLY A 380 -11.33 13.05 -25.72
C GLY A 380 -9.80 13.09 -25.80
N THR A 381 -9.09 13.09 -24.68
CA THR A 381 -7.62 13.31 -24.64
C THR A 381 -6.86 12.30 -23.77
N VAL A 382 -7.42 11.88 -22.64
CA VAL A 382 -6.76 10.96 -21.68
C VAL A 382 -7.71 9.88 -21.20
N ILE A 383 -7.18 8.74 -20.79
CA ILE A 383 -7.95 7.66 -20.16
C ILE A 383 -8.16 8.04 -18.69
N THR A 384 -9.41 7.96 -18.24
CA THR A 384 -9.82 8.33 -16.89
C THR A 384 -10.01 7.12 -15.99
N MET A 385 -10.17 7.38 -14.69
CA MET A 385 -10.56 6.36 -13.69
C MET A 385 -11.88 5.69 -14.08
N GLU A 386 -12.86 6.48 -14.48
CA GLU A 386 -14.19 6.00 -14.89
C GLU A 386 -14.12 5.12 -16.13
N ASP A 387 -13.23 5.42 -17.09
CA ASP A 387 -13.02 4.58 -18.27
C ASP A 387 -12.47 3.20 -17.88
N LEU A 388 -11.50 3.15 -16.98
CA LEU A 388 -10.92 1.90 -16.48
C LEU A 388 -11.97 1.10 -15.70
N VAL A 389 -12.67 1.73 -14.77
CA VAL A 389 -13.71 1.08 -13.97
C VAL A 389 -14.87 0.57 -14.84
N ALA A 390 -15.28 1.34 -15.85
CA ALA A 390 -16.32 0.91 -16.80
C ALA A 390 -15.87 -0.30 -17.64
N ALA A 391 -14.57 -0.43 -17.92
CA ALA A 391 -14.04 -1.55 -18.68
C ALA A 391 -13.92 -2.84 -17.85
N ILE A 392 -13.35 -2.79 -16.65
CA ILE A 392 -12.96 -4.00 -15.90
C ILE A 392 -13.55 -4.07 -14.48
N GLY A 393 -14.31 -3.07 -14.06
CA GLY A 393 -14.85 -2.97 -12.69
C GLY A 393 -13.86 -2.45 -11.66
N VAL A 394 -14.35 -2.11 -10.46
CA VAL A 394 -13.55 -1.52 -9.38
C VAL A 394 -12.48 -2.50 -8.88
N ASP A 395 -12.85 -3.72 -8.56
CA ASP A 395 -11.95 -4.73 -7.99
C ASP A 395 -10.77 -5.04 -8.91
N ALA A 396 -11.05 -5.31 -10.18
CA ALA A 396 -10.01 -5.58 -11.17
C ALA A 396 -9.13 -4.35 -11.44
N SER A 397 -9.72 -3.16 -11.46
CA SER A 397 -8.98 -1.90 -11.58
C SER A 397 -8.01 -1.71 -10.43
N ARG A 398 -8.48 -1.80 -9.18
CA ARG A 398 -7.65 -1.67 -7.99
C ARG A 398 -6.55 -2.72 -7.94
N TYR A 399 -6.90 -3.98 -8.14
CA TYR A 399 -5.96 -5.10 -8.05
C TYR A 399 -4.86 -5.00 -9.11
N SER A 400 -5.21 -4.70 -10.37
CA SER A 400 -4.24 -4.55 -11.46
C SER A 400 -3.23 -3.43 -11.20
N LEU A 401 -3.66 -2.34 -10.56
CA LEU A 401 -2.83 -1.18 -10.25
C LEU A 401 -1.94 -1.40 -9.01
N VAL A 402 -2.40 -2.17 -8.02
CA VAL A 402 -1.65 -2.44 -6.78
C VAL A 402 -0.67 -3.62 -6.93
N ARG A 403 -0.96 -4.58 -7.80
CA ARG A 403 -0.24 -5.86 -7.91
C ARG A 403 1.25 -5.76 -8.23
N SER A 404 1.70 -4.63 -8.75
CA SER A 404 3.09 -4.39 -9.16
C SER A 404 3.70 -3.22 -8.42
N SER A 405 5.02 -3.28 -8.18
CA SER A 405 5.77 -2.19 -7.55
C SER A 405 5.58 -0.87 -8.31
N VAL A 406 5.51 0.24 -7.57
CA VAL A 406 5.25 1.58 -8.14
C VAL A 406 6.38 2.09 -9.02
N ASP A 407 7.60 1.62 -8.81
CA ASP A 407 8.80 1.97 -9.58
C ASP A 407 8.87 1.28 -10.95
N GLN A 408 7.89 0.42 -11.26
CA GLN A 408 7.77 -0.27 -12.55
C GLN A 408 6.62 0.30 -13.36
N SER A 409 6.85 0.51 -14.66
CA SER A 409 5.76 0.73 -15.62
C SER A 409 4.94 -0.54 -15.76
N ILE A 410 3.62 -0.39 -15.85
CA ILE A 410 2.72 -1.53 -15.98
C ILE A 410 1.85 -1.42 -17.24
N ASP A 411 1.60 -2.56 -17.85
CA ASP A 411 0.66 -2.74 -18.94
C ASP A 411 -0.57 -3.51 -18.43
N ILE A 412 -1.75 -2.92 -18.55
CA ILE A 412 -3.02 -3.54 -18.17
C ILE A 412 -3.73 -4.01 -19.44
N ASP A 413 -3.77 -5.32 -19.65
CA ASP A 413 -4.54 -5.94 -20.74
C ASP A 413 -6.01 -6.04 -20.33
N LEU A 414 -6.86 -5.21 -20.91
CA LEU A 414 -8.27 -5.16 -20.58
C LEU A 414 -8.97 -6.51 -20.81
N GLY A 415 -8.61 -7.26 -21.84
CA GLY A 415 -9.19 -8.57 -22.11
C GLY A 415 -8.90 -9.59 -21.01
N LEU A 416 -7.67 -9.58 -20.47
CA LEU A 416 -7.30 -10.41 -19.32
C LEU A 416 -8.11 -10.05 -18.08
N TRP A 417 -8.19 -8.77 -17.74
CA TRP A 417 -8.83 -8.31 -16.51
C TRP A 417 -10.37 -8.30 -16.58
N GLU A 418 -10.97 -8.34 -17.77
CA GLU A 418 -12.40 -8.59 -17.98
C GLU A 418 -12.76 -10.08 -17.82
N SER A 419 -11.79 -10.99 -17.97
CA SER A 419 -12.07 -12.43 -18.02
C SER A 419 -12.44 -13.02 -16.66
N GLN A 420 -13.40 -13.93 -16.67
CA GLN A 420 -13.79 -14.75 -15.50
C GLN A 420 -13.06 -16.11 -15.56
N SER A 421 -11.74 -16.07 -15.52
CA SER A 421 -10.88 -17.24 -15.60
C SER A 421 -9.76 -17.18 -14.58
N SER A 422 -9.10 -18.32 -14.37
CA SER A 422 -7.93 -18.43 -13.48
C SER A 422 -6.71 -17.61 -13.94
N ASP A 423 -6.71 -17.15 -15.19
CA ASP A 423 -5.66 -16.30 -15.72
C ASP A 423 -5.77 -14.84 -15.20
N ASN A 424 -7.00 -14.42 -14.84
CA ASN A 424 -7.25 -13.14 -14.21
C ASN A 424 -6.91 -13.21 -12.72
N PRO A 425 -5.86 -12.51 -12.24
CA PRO A 425 -5.38 -12.67 -10.87
C PRO A 425 -6.43 -12.34 -9.81
N VAL A 426 -7.20 -11.25 -9.98
CA VAL A 426 -8.21 -10.89 -8.98
C VAL A 426 -9.35 -11.91 -8.96
N TYR A 427 -9.79 -12.38 -10.12
CA TYR A 427 -10.81 -13.42 -10.20
C TYR A 427 -10.34 -14.70 -9.51
N TYR A 428 -9.08 -15.11 -9.74
CA TYR A 428 -8.49 -16.29 -9.13
C TYR A 428 -8.49 -16.24 -7.59
N VAL A 429 -8.09 -15.11 -7.03
CA VAL A 429 -8.04 -14.91 -5.57
C VAL A 429 -9.46 -14.85 -4.98
N GLN A 430 -10.36 -14.07 -5.60
CA GLN A 430 -11.75 -13.97 -5.16
C GLN A 430 -12.49 -15.30 -5.27
N TYR A 431 -12.24 -16.07 -6.31
CA TYR A 431 -12.78 -17.41 -6.46
C TYR A 431 -12.30 -18.36 -5.35
N GLY A 432 -11.04 -18.26 -4.94
CA GLY A 432 -10.52 -18.97 -3.76
C GLY A 432 -11.32 -18.64 -2.51
N HIS A 433 -11.56 -17.36 -2.24
CA HIS A 433 -12.39 -16.91 -1.13
C HIS A 433 -13.83 -17.42 -1.20
N ALA A 434 -14.49 -17.28 -2.34
CA ALA A 434 -15.87 -17.76 -2.53
C ALA A 434 -15.99 -19.29 -2.35
N ARG A 435 -14.98 -20.05 -2.82
CA ARG A 435 -14.89 -21.51 -2.59
C ARG A 435 -14.77 -21.85 -1.09
N LEU A 436 -13.93 -21.12 -0.34
CA LEU A 436 -13.82 -21.29 1.11
C LEU A 436 -15.13 -20.98 1.84
N CYS A 437 -15.86 -19.95 1.43
CA CYS A 437 -17.21 -19.66 1.93
C CYS A 437 -18.20 -20.80 1.62
N SER A 438 -18.11 -21.39 0.41
CA SER A 438 -18.94 -22.53 0.01
C SER A 438 -18.67 -23.77 0.85
N ILE A 439 -17.40 -24.04 1.19
CA ILE A 439 -17.02 -25.14 2.10
C ILE A 439 -17.68 -24.94 3.46
N GLY A 440 -17.65 -23.73 4.01
CA GLY A 440 -18.28 -23.42 5.30
C GLY A 440 -19.80 -23.65 5.28
N ARG A 441 -20.50 -23.20 4.23
CA ARG A 441 -21.95 -23.44 4.06
C ARG A 441 -22.25 -24.94 3.97
N LYS A 442 -21.46 -25.68 3.21
CA LYS A 442 -21.66 -27.14 3.05
C LYS A 442 -21.36 -27.89 4.34
N ALA A 443 -20.35 -27.46 5.11
CA ALA A 443 -20.05 -28.02 6.42
C ALA A 443 -21.25 -27.89 7.36
N ALA A 444 -21.89 -26.72 7.42
CA ALA A 444 -23.08 -26.49 8.22
C ALA A 444 -24.25 -27.41 7.81
N GLU A 445 -24.49 -27.61 6.51
CA GLU A 445 -25.51 -28.55 6.01
C GLU A 445 -25.22 -30.01 6.43
N LEU A 446 -23.95 -30.40 6.45
CA LEU A 446 -23.52 -31.74 6.85
C LEU A 446 -23.35 -31.89 8.38
N GLY A 447 -23.46 -30.81 9.14
CA GLY A 447 -23.23 -30.78 10.58
C GLY A 447 -21.78 -31.14 10.95
N VAL A 448 -20.81 -30.73 10.12
CA VAL A 448 -19.38 -30.80 10.45
C VAL A 448 -19.02 -29.50 11.15
N ASP A 449 -18.38 -29.62 12.31
CA ASP A 449 -17.95 -28.50 13.13
C ASP A 449 -16.43 -28.44 13.21
N ALA A 450 -15.89 -27.23 13.23
CA ALA A 450 -14.48 -26.95 13.45
C ALA A 450 -14.17 -26.65 14.94
N GLU A 451 -15.18 -26.36 15.76
CA GLU A 451 -15.00 -26.04 17.17
C GLU A 451 -14.49 -27.26 17.93
N GLY A 452 -13.38 -27.10 18.68
CA GLY A 452 -12.78 -28.19 19.44
C GLY A 452 -12.14 -29.29 18.60
N ALA A 453 -11.95 -29.06 17.28
CA ALA A 453 -11.29 -30.03 16.40
C ALA A 453 -9.83 -30.26 16.83
N ASP A 454 -9.40 -31.50 16.76
CA ASP A 454 -8.02 -31.91 17.02
C ASP A 454 -7.13 -31.54 15.80
N LEU A 455 -6.43 -30.41 15.91
CA LEU A 455 -5.58 -29.87 14.84
C LEU A 455 -4.28 -30.68 14.66
N SER A 456 -3.92 -31.56 15.60
CA SER A 456 -2.77 -32.48 15.46
C SER A 456 -2.98 -33.52 14.35
N LEU A 457 -4.22 -33.70 13.90
CA LEU A 457 -4.57 -34.56 12.79
C LEU A 457 -4.14 -33.99 11.41
N LEU A 458 -3.77 -32.74 11.34
CA LEU A 458 -3.32 -32.07 10.10
C LEU A 458 -1.86 -32.44 9.79
N THR A 459 -1.65 -33.64 9.27
CA THR A 459 -0.31 -34.21 9.02
C THR A 459 0.05 -34.38 7.56
N HIS A 460 -0.89 -34.11 6.64
CA HIS A 460 -0.63 -34.20 5.22
C HIS A 460 0.25 -33.04 4.75
N GLU A 461 1.19 -33.27 3.82
CA GLU A 461 2.12 -32.27 3.29
C GLU A 461 1.39 -30.98 2.84
N ARG A 462 0.26 -31.12 2.14
CA ARG A 462 -0.52 -29.97 1.65
C ARG A 462 -1.22 -29.17 2.75
N GLU A 463 -1.56 -29.83 3.86
CA GLU A 463 -2.05 -29.15 5.06
C GLU A 463 -0.93 -28.32 5.70
N GLY A 464 0.27 -28.90 5.84
CA GLY A 464 1.45 -28.20 6.32
C GLY A 464 1.84 -27.02 5.43
N ASP A 465 1.80 -27.18 4.10
CA ASP A 465 2.06 -26.07 3.16
C ASP A 465 1.10 -24.90 3.37
N LEU A 466 -0.19 -25.19 3.53
CA LEU A 466 -1.19 -24.15 3.76
C LEU A 466 -0.99 -23.48 5.12
N ILE A 467 -0.76 -24.23 6.20
CA ILE A 467 -0.52 -23.70 7.54
C ILE A 467 0.69 -22.76 7.55
N ARG A 468 1.80 -23.17 6.93
CA ARG A 468 3.02 -22.34 6.84
C ARG A 468 2.76 -21.03 6.08
N THR A 469 2.08 -21.12 4.93
CA THR A 469 1.73 -19.93 4.15
C THR A 469 0.85 -18.97 4.94
N LEU A 470 -0.13 -19.48 5.69
CA LEU A 470 -0.96 -18.66 6.57
C LEU A 470 -0.14 -17.98 7.68
N GLY A 471 0.84 -18.70 8.24
CA GLY A 471 1.73 -18.18 9.29
C GLY A 471 2.68 -17.05 8.83
N GLU A 472 2.93 -16.92 7.53
CA GLU A 472 3.78 -15.88 6.94
C GLU A 472 3.07 -14.52 6.86
N PHE A 473 1.75 -14.47 6.91
CA PHE A 473 0.98 -13.26 6.65
C PHE A 473 1.35 -12.04 7.52
N PRO A 474 1.52 -12.16 8.86
CA PRO A 474 1.92 -11.03 9.68
C PRO A 474 3.26 -10.40 9.26
N ALA A 475 4.25 -11.24 8.91
CA ALA A 475 5.54 -10.78 8.43
C ALA A 475 5.44 -10.08 7.06
N VAL A 476 4.58 -10.59 6.17
CA VAL A 476 4.33 -9.95 4.87
C VAL A 476 3.69 -8.56 5.04
N VAL A 477 2.75 -8.41 5.98
CA VAL A 477 2.13 -7.11 6.28
C VAL A 477 3.15 -6.14 6.85
N GLU A 478 3.95 -6.57 7.81
CA GLU A 478 5.01 -5.75 8.39
C GLU A 478 6.02 -5.28 7.33
N GLU A 479 6.52 -6.18 6.50
CA GLU A 479 7.47 -5.86 5.43
C GLU A 479 6.85 -4.91 4.39
N ALA A 480 5.59 -5.14 4.01
CA ALA A 480 4.86 -4.25 3.10
C ALA A 480 4.73 -2.82 3.67
N ALA A 481 4.51 -2.68 4.98
CA ALA A 481 4.48 -1.39 5.66
C ALA A 481 5.87 -0.73 5.68
N GLN A 482 6.89 -1.45 6.13
CA GLN A 482 8.26 -0.95 6.26
C GLN A 482 8.86 -0.49 4.93
N LEU A 483 8.60 -1.23 3.85
CA LEU A 483 9.10 -0.94 2.49
C LEU A 483 8.17 -0.05 1.67
N ARG A 484 6.97 0.29 2.16
CA ARG A 484 5.94 1.02 1.40
C ARG A 484 5.52 0.27 0.13
N GLU A 485 5.41 -1.06 0.23
CA GLU A 485 5.19 -1.97 -0.89
C GLU A 485 3.89 -2.78 -0.76
N PRO A 486 2.70 -2.17 -0.88
CA PRO A 486 1.42 -2.87 -0.74
C PRO A 486 1.23 -3.98 -1.80
N HIS A 487 1.98 -3.96 -2.91
CA HIS A 487 1.96 -5.04 -3.91
C HIS A 487 2.35 -6.41 -3.34
N ARG A 488 3.09 -6.46 -2.24
CA ARG A 488 3.44 -7.71 -1.55
C ARG A 488 2.19 -8.43 -1.01
N ILE A 489 1.20 -7.68 -0.55
CA ILE A 489 -0.07 -8.25 -0.08
C ILE A 489 -0.84 -8.90 -1.24
N ALA A 490 -0.91 -8.23 -2.40
CA ALA A 490 -1.58 -8.80 -3.58
C ALA A 490 -0.89 -10.08 -4.06
N ARG A 491 0.45 -10.10 -4.10
CA ARG A 491 1.23 -11.29 -4.47
C ARG A 491 1.04 -12.42 -3.48
N TYR A 492 1.08 -12.11 -2.19
CA TYR A 492 0.81 -13.10 -1.15
C TYR A 492 -0.60 -13.70 -1.28
N ALA A 493 -1.62 -12.89 -1.60
CA ALA A 493 -2.98 -13.40 -1.81
C ALA A 493 -3.07 -14.39 -2.98
N GLU A 494 -2.34 -14.13 -4.09
CA GLU A 494 -2.23 -15.07 -5.22
C GLU A 494 -1.56 -16.39 -4.80
N ASP A 495 -0.46 -16.30 -4.07
CA ASP A 495 0.29 -17.47 -3.57
C ASP A 495 -0.56 -18.28 -2.59
N LEU A 496 -1.25 -17.62 -1.67
CA LEU A 496 -2.17 -18.27 -0.72
C LEU A 496 -3.32 -18.98 -1.46
N ALA A 497 -3.94 -18.33 -2.44
CA ALA A 497 -4.98 -18.96 -3.25
C ALA A 497 -4.46 -20.21 -3.97
N ALA A 498 -3.25 -20.16 -4.53
CA ALA A 498 -2.64 -21.30 -5.20
C ALA A 498 -2.34 -22.46 -4.23
N VAL A 499 -1.83 -22.15 -3.03
CA VAL A 499 -1.58 -23.16 -2.00
C VAL A 499 -2.90 -23.78 -1.51
N PHE A 500 -3.93 -22.95 -1.29
CA PHE A 500 -5.26 -23.44 -0.93
C PHE A 500 -5.85 -24.38 -1.99
N HIS A 501 -5.77 -24.05 -3.27
CA HIS A 501 -6.29 -24.93 -4.32
C HIS A 501 -5.58 -26.29 -4.34
N ARG A 502 -4.27 -26.34 -4.17
CA ARG A 502 -3.52 -27.60 -4.04
C ARG A 502 -3.94 -28.43 -2.81
N PHE A 503 -4.16 -27.76 -1.69
CA PHE A 503 -4.72 -28.43 -0.49
C PHE A 503 -6.12 -28.99 -0.79
N TYR A 504 -7.00 -28.20 -1.36
CA TYR A 504 -8.38 -28.61 -1.66
C TYR A 504 -8.47 -29.80 -2.62
N ASP A 505 -7.58 -29.85 -3.62
CA ASP A 505 -7.53 -30.92 -4.60
C ASP A 505 -6.97 -32.23 -4.00
N SER A 506 -6.10 -32.13 -3.01
CA SER A 506 -5.39 -33.29 -2.41
C SER A 506 -6.04 -33.79 -1.11
N CYS A 507 -6.71 -32.93 -0.35
CA CYS A 507 -7.26 -33.24 0.97
C CYS A 507 -8.78 -33.08 0.98
N GLN A 508 -9.49 -34.18 1.24
CA GLN A 508 -10.95 -34.14 1.36
C GLN A 508 -11.34 -33.40 2.65
N VAL A 509 -11.86 -32.17 2.51
CA VAL A 509 -12.24 -31.32 3.65
C VAL A 509 -13.54 -31.80 4.31
N LEU A 510 -14.53 -32.21 3.52
CA LEU A 510 -15.83 -32.65 4.00
C LEU A 510 -16.12 -34.09 3.58
N PRO A 511 -16.92 -34.84 4.34
CA PRO A 511 -17.31 -36.19 3.94
C PRO A 511 -18.13 -36.16 2.64
N LYS A 512 -17.93 -37.15 1.77
CA LYS A 512 -18.76 -37.36 0.58
C LYS A 512 -20.13 -37.88 0.98
N ALA A 513 -21.07 -37.86 0.02
CA ALA A 513 -22.41 -38.40 0.23
C ALA A 513 -22.33 -39.88 0.65
N GLY A 514 -22.89 -40.22 1.83
CA GLY A 514 -22.89 -41.57 2.38
C GLY A 514 -21.64 -41.93 3.21
N GLU A 515 -20.67 -41.04 3.34
CA GLU A 515 -19.52 -41.22 4.22
C GLU A 515 -19.84 -40.73 5.66
N GLU A 516 -19.31 -41.41 6.65
CA GLU A 516 -19.38 -40.98 8.04
C GLU A 516 -18.43 -39.81 8.31
N LYS A 517 -18.84 -38.94 9.25
CA LYS A 517 -17.97 -37.86 9.71
C LYS A 517 -16.78 -38.44 10.47
N ALA A 518 -15.58 -38.02 10.13
CA ALA A 518 -14.35 -38.34 10.85
C ALA A 518 -13.75 -37.08 11.50
N PRO A 519 -13.01 -37.20 12.61
CA PRO A 519 -12.38 -36.03 13.29
C PRO A 519 -11.54 -35.17 12.37
N ILE A 520 -10.88 -35.74 11.37
CA ILE A 520 -10.08 -35.01 10.38
C ILE A 520 -10.89 -33.97 9.58
N HIS A 521 -12.20 -34.19 9.36
CA HIS A 521 -13.04 -33.24 8.65
C HIS A 521 -13.21 -31.93 9.46
N GLY A 522 -13.32 -32.03 10.79
CA GLY A 522 -13.34 -30.86 11.68
C GLY A 522 -12.02 -30.07 11.62
N ALA A 523 -10.88 -30.76 11.68
CA ALA A 523 -9.56 -30.15 11.60
C ALA A 523 -9.32 -29.45 10.25
N ARG A 524 -9.67 -30.11 9.13
CA ARG A 524 -9.57 -29.53 7.79
C ARG A 524 -10.53 -28.37 7.56
N LEU A 525 -11.71 -28.42 8.17
CA LEU A 525 -12.65 -27.31 8.15
C LEU A 525 -12.07 -26.09 8.90
N ALA A 526 -11.46 -26.30 10.08
CA ALA A 526 -10.78 -25.24 10.81
C ALA A 526 -9.67 -24.59 9.98
N LEU A 527 -8.86 -25.41 9.30
CA LEU A 527 -7.82 -24.92 8.39
C LEU A 527 -8.41 -24.12 7.21
N ALA A 528 -9.50 -24.60 6.61
CA ALA A 528 -10.20 -23.87 5.54
C ALA A 528 -10.79 -22.55 6.04
N GLN A 529 -11.35 -22.50 7.24
CA GLN A 529 -11.83 -21.25 7.86
C GLN A 529 -10.69 -20.28 8.14
N ALA A 530 -9.54 -20.74 8.61
CA ALA A 530 -8.35 -19.91 8.78
C ALA A 530 -7.86 -19.34 7.45
N ALA A 531 -7.82 -20.14 6.39
CA ALA A 531 -7.47 -19.67 5.04
C ALA A 531 -8.45 -18.60 4.54
N ARG A 532 -9.75 -18.76 4.81
CA ARG A 532 -10.76 -17.74 4.46
C ARG A 532 -10.51 -16.42 5.17
N VAL A 533 -10.19 -16.46 6.46
CA VAL A 533 -9.89 -15.25 7.25
C VAL A 533 -8.69 -14.51 6.65
N VAL A 534 -7.58 -15.21 6.43
CA VAL A 534 -6.35 -14.57 5.93
C VAL A 534 -6.53 -14.02 4.52
N LEU A 535 -7.21 -14.77 3.64
CA LEU A 535 -7.46 -14.33 2.27
C LEU A 535 -8.38 -13.10 2.24
N ALA A 536 -9.40 -13.06 3.11
CA ALA A 536 -10.27 -11.90 3.26
C ALA A 536 -9.50 -10.67 3.79
N ASN A 537 -8.61 -10.85 4.79
CA ASN A 537 -7.78 -9.78 5.32
C ASN A 537 -6.84 -9.21 4.24
N ALA A 538 -6.19 -10.08 3.46
CA ALA A 538 -5.32 -9.66 2.37
C ALA A 538 -6.08 -8.87 1.28
N LEU A 539 -7.25 -9.35 0.83
CA LEU A 539 -8.10 -8.63 -0.13
C LEU A 539 -8.56 -7.28 0.42
N THR A 540 -8.95 -7.21 1.70
CA THR A 540 -9.35 -5.97 2.35
C THR A 540 -8.22 -4.95 2.40
N MET A 541 -6.97 -5.38 2.66
CA MET A 541 -5.80 -4.48 2.68
C MET A 541 -5.50 -3.88 1.31
N VAL A 542 -5.78 -4.59 0.21
CA VAL A 542 -5.64 -4.02 -1.14
C VAL A 542 -6.92 -3.33 -1.63
N GLY A 543 -7.93 -3.23 -0.77
CA GLY A 543 -9.19 -2.53 -1.04
C GLY A 543 -10.06 -3.20 -2.10
N VAL A 544 -10.03 -4.52 -2.15
CA VAL A 544 -10.80 -5.37 -3.07
C VAL A 544 -11.85 -6.15 -2.30
N SER A 545 -13.01 -6.34 -2.90
CA SER A 545 -14.13 -7.02 -2.26
C SER A 545 -13.85 -8.51 -2.01
N THR A 546 -14.56 -9.07 -1.04
CA THR A 546 -14.47 -10.48 -0.63
C THR A 546 -15.80 -11.19 -0.93
N PRO A 547 -16.10 -11.50 -2.21
CA PRO A 547 -17.37 -12.12 -2.56
C PRO A 547 -17.49 -13.51 -1.95
N GLU A 548 -18.66 -13.80 -1.39
CA GLU A 548 -18.96 -15.12 -0.81
C GLU A 548 -19.45 -16.12 -1.86
N LYS A 549 -19.85 -15.63 -3.03
CA LYS A 549 -20.34 -16.42 -4.19
C LYS A 549 -19.83 -15.79 -5.47
N MET A 550 -19.40 -16.60 -6.37
CA MET A 550 -19.01 -16.24 -7.73
C MET A 550 -19.59 -17.25 -8.74
#